data_abfaf5c8737ab860014e7780f710bdcb
#
_entry.id   abfaf5c8737ab860014e7780f710bdcb
#
_cell.length_a   1.000
_cell.length_b   1.000
_cell.length_c   1.000
_cell.angle_alpha   90.00
_cell.angle_beta   90.00
_cell.angle_gamma   90.00
#
_symmetry.space_group_name_H-M   'P 1'
#
loop_
_entity.id
_entity.type
_entity.pdbx_description
1 polymer ?
#
loop_
_entity_poly.entity_id
_entity_poly.type
_entity_poly.pdbx_seq_one_letter_code
_entity_poly.pdbx_strand_id
1 'polypeptide(L)'
;MKRNIIIAILSVFGLLMSCTKDKVQTNCGGADEVSFAATIWPMIEQNCNGCHGSGAGGYTFDEYDKIENNASVILDAMRANGGVQLMPIGGPALDDSLINAFEVWICQGKMNN
;
A
#
# COMPACT_ATOMS: atom_id res chain seq x y z
N MET A 1 -34.75 -44.66 -35.35
CA MET A 1 -33.43 -44.64 -34.74
C MET A 1 -32.73 -43.30 -34.98
N LYS A 2 -33.33 -42.20 -34.59
CA LYS A 2 -32.75 -40.84 -34.77
C LYS A 2 -32.90 -39.97 -33.52
N ARG A 3 -32.74 -40.54 -32.35
CA ARG A 3 -33.12 -39.83 -31.13
C ARG A 3 -32.05 -39.78 -30.04
N ASN A 4 -30.86 -40.34 -30.26
CA ASN A 4 -29.84 -40.47 -29.22
C ASN A 4 -28.52 -39.67 -29.46
N ILE A 5 -28.50 -38.78 -30.47
CA ILE A 5 -27.27 -38.04 -30.78
C ILE A 5 -27.31 -36.58 -30.27
N ILE A 6 -28.45 -36.11 -29.77
CA ILE A 6 -28.61 -34.69 -29.35
C ILE A 6 -28.21 -34.44 -27.90
N ILE A 7 -28.02 -35.46 -27.09
CA ILE A 7 -27.76 -35.30 -25.62
C ILE A 7 -26.28 -35.17 -25.31
N ALA A 8 -25.38 -35.44 -26.27
CA ALA A 8 -23.92 -35.46 -25.99
C ALA A 8 -23.20 -34.12 -26.21
N ILE A 9 -23.88 -33.06 -26.66
CA ILE A 9 -23.21 -31.78 -26.98
C ILE A 9 -23.42 -30.70 -25.91
N LEU A 10 -24.20 -30.95 -24.88
CA LEU A 10 -24.55 -29.93 -23.86
C LEU A 10 -23.72 -29.98 -22.58
N SER A 11 -22.66 -30.78 -22.49
CA SER A 11 -21.90 -30.94 -21.24
C SER A 11 -20.46 -30.41 -21.23
N VAL A 12 -20.05 -29.62 -22.24
CA VAL A 12 -18.69 -29.04 -22.28
C VAL A 12 -18.68 -27.51 -22.14
N PHE A 13 -19.82 -26.91 -21.79
CA PHE A 13 -19.88 -25.47 -21.53
C PHE A 13 -19.97 -25.17 -20.03
N GLY A 14 -18.98 -25.61 -19.30
CA GLY A 14 -18.91 -25.33 -17.88
C GLY A 14 -17.47 -25.12 -17.42
N LEU A 15 -17.22 -23.98 -16.79
CA LEU A 15 -16.04 -23.71 -15.98
C LEU A 15 -14.85 -23.00 -16.67
N LEU A 16 -15.12 -21.87 -17.28
CA LEU A 16 -14.17 -20.78 -17.18
C LEU A 16 -14.51 -19.97 -15.90
N MET A 17 -14.20 -20.50 -14.74
CA MET A 17 -14.06 -19.69 -13.53
C MET A 17 -12.84 -18.82 -13.73
N SER A 18 -13.06 -17.64 -14.30
CA SER A 18 -12.15 -16.52 -14.18
C SER A 18 -12.01 -16.22 -12.69
N CYS A 19 -10.89 -16.61 -12.10
CA CYS A 19 -10.44 -16.02 -10.85
C CYS A 19 -10.14 -14.55 -11.12
N THR A 20 -11.15 -13.71 -11.06
CA THR A 20 -10.93 -12.30 -10.77
C THR A 20 -10.33 -12.28 -9.36
N LYS A 21 -9.05 -11.87 -9.26
CA LYS A 21 -8.54 -11.42 -7.98
C LYS A 21 -9.42 -10.23 -7.59
N ASP A 22 -10.40 -10.48 -6.75
CA ASP A 22 -11.12 -9.42 -6.07
C ASP A 22 -10.06 -8.67 -5.28
N LYS A 23 -9.64 -7.52 -5.83
CA LYS A 23 -8.94 -6.53 -5.04
C LYS A 23 -9.93 -6.17 -3.93
N VAL A 24 -9.60 -6.53 -2.70
CA VAL A 24 -10.32 -6.01 -1.54
C VAL A 24 -10.15 -4.50 -1.61
N GLN A 25 -11.12 -3.82 -2.20
CA GLN A 25 -11.24 -2.37 -2.08
C GLN A 25 -11.68 -2.10 -0.65
N THR A 26 -10.72 -2.01 0.24
CA THR A 26 -10.91 -1.27 1.47
C THR A 26 -11.35 0.13 1.04
N ASN A 27 -12.51 0.57 1.50
CA ASN A 27 -13.05 1.89 1.15
C ASN A 27 -12.26 2.97 1.90
N CYS A 28 -11.05 3.25 1.39
CA CYS A 28 -10.12 4.25 1.95
C CYS A 28 -10.54 5.67 1.54
N GLY A 29 -11.82 6.02 1.79
CA GLY A 29 -12.37 7.33 1.46
C GLY A 29 -12.60 7.55 -0.03
N GLY A 30 -12.63 6.50 -0.85
CA GLY A 30 -12.76 6.62 -2.31
C GLY A 30 -11.51 7.15 -3.02
N ALA A 31 -10.37 7.16 -2.33
CA ALA A 31 -9.11 7.58 -2.92
C ALA A 31 -8.61 6.60 -3.99
N ASP A 32 -7.95 7.15 -5.01
CA ASP A 32 -7.25 6.36 -6.02
C ASP A 32 -6.17 5.48 -5.38
N GLU A 33 -5.78 4.42 -6.08
CA GLU A 33 -4.71 3.52 -5.65
C GLU A 33 -3.39 4.29 -5.53
N VAL A 34 -2.78 4.24 -4.33
CA VAL A 34 -1.49 4.85 -4.07
C VAL A 34 -0.38 3.84 -4.36
N SER A 35 0.48 4.17 -5.31
CA SER A 35 1.63 3.34 -5.66
C SER A 35 2.78 3.52 -4.67
N PHE A 36 3.35 2.41 -4.21
CA PHE A 36 4.57 2.45 -3.42
C PHE A 36 5.72 3.04 -4.22
N ALA A 37 5.99 2.51 -5.41
CA ALA A 37 7.13 2.92 -6.22
C ALA A 37 7.03 4.38 -6.72
N ALA A 38 5.84 4.85 -7.07
CA ALA A 38 5.65 6.17 -7.65
C ALA A 38 5.39 7.28 -6.61
N THR A 39 4.89 6.94 -5.42
CA THR A 39 4.44 7.93 -4.43
C THR A 39 5.15 7.76 -3.09
N ILE A 40 5.10 6.58 -2.50
CA ILE A 40 5.59 6.37 -1.13
C ILE A 40 7.12 6.35 -1.09
N TRP A 41 7.76 5.58 -1.98
CA TRP A 41 9.20 5.49 -2.01
C TRP A 41 9.90 6.84 -2.22
N PRO A 42 9.54 7.66 -3.22
CA PRO A 42 10.15 8.99 -3.41
C PRO A 42 9.95 9.90 -2.19
N MET A 43 8.79 9.83 -1.53
CA MET A 43 8.54 10.62 -0.33
C MET A 43 9.47 10.20 0.82
N ILE A 44 9.62 8.91 1.09
CA ILE A 44 10.53 8.37 2.12
C ILE A 44 11.99 8.71 1.78
N GLU A 45 12.38 8.51 0.52
CA GLU A 45 13.75 8.79 0.07
C GLU A 45 14.13 10.26 0.28
N GLN A 46 13.26 11.18 -0.08
CA GLN A 46 13.52 12.62 0.02
C GLN A 46 13.47 13.18 1.45
N ASN A 47 12.58 12.64 2.30
CA ASN A 47 12.29 13.25 3.60
C ASN A 47 12.80 12.44 4.81
N CYS A 48 13.09 11.16 4.64
CA CYS A 48 13.43 10.26 5.75
C CYS A 48 14.83 9.66 5.62
N ASN A 49 15.22 9.23 4.41
CA ASN A 49 16.45 8.46 4.20
C ASN A 49 17.74 9.24 4.37
N GLY A 50 17.68 10.57 4.38
CA GLY A 50 18.84 11.38 4.76
C GLY A 50 19.39 11.02 6.15
N CYS A 51 18.52 10.61 7.06
CA CYS A 51 18.87 10.12 8.39
C CYS A 51 18.63 8.61 8.53
N HIS A 52 17.44 8.15 8.14
CA HIS A 52 17.01 6.77 8.36
C HIS A 52 17.54 5.77 7.32
N GLY A 53 18.19 6.20 6.26
CA GLY A 53 18.92 5.31 5.36
C GLY A 53 20.14 4.65 6.01
N SER A 54 20.69 5.27 7.08
CA SER A 54 21.82 4.76 7.87
C SER A 54 21.44 4.30 9.28
N GLY A 55 20.14 4.22 9.60
CA GLY A 55 19.63 3.65 10.86
C GLY A 55 19.53 4.63 12.02
N ALA A 56 19.39 5.93 11.77
CA ALA A 56 19.18 6.92 12.83
C ALA A 56 17.94 6.55 13.67
N GLY A 57 18.06 6.71 14.99
CA GLY A 57 16.98 6.39 15.93
C GLY A 57 16.59 4.90 15.99
N GLY A 58 17.41 4.00 15.46
CA GLY A 58 17.15 2.56 15.43
C GLY A 58 16.22 2.11 14.31
N TYR A 59 15.82 3.02 13.42
CA TYR A 59 14.97 2.71 12.26
C TYR A 59 15.73 2.90 10.97
N THR A 60 15.51 1.98 10.01
CA THR A 60 16.05 2.06 8.65
C THR A 60 14.90 1.93 7.66
N PHE A 61 14.85 2.81 6.64
CA PHE A 61 13.75 2.85 5.66
C PHE A 61 14.28 2.76 4.22
N ASP A 62 15.30 1.97 4.00
CA ASP A 62 15.99 1.76 2.71
C ASP A 62 15.36 0.67 1.84
N GLU A 63 14.33 -0.01 2.34
CA GLU A 63 13.64 -1.11 1.66
C GLU A 63 12.13 -1.08 1.97
N TYR A 64 11.34 -1.63 1.04
CA TYR A 64 9.90 -1.75 1.20
C TYR A 64 9.50 -2.43 2.52
N ASP A 65 10.05 -3.60 2.82
CA ASP A 65 9.67 -4.39 4.01
C ASP A 65 9.87 -3.63 5.32
N LYS A 66 10.93 -2.83 5.38
CA LYS A 66 11.23 -1.99 6.56
C LYS A 66 10.23 -0.86 6.73
N ILE A 67 9.81 -0.25 5.61
CA ILE A 67 8.78 0.80 5.61
C ILE A 67 7.42 0.19 5.95
N GLU A 68 7.06 -0.93 5.33
CA GLU A 68 5.79 -1.62 5.57
C GLU A 68 5.63 -2.04 7.03
N ASN A 69 6.67 -2.64 7.62
CA ASN A 69 6.65 -3.11 9.01
C ASN A 69 6.58 -1.95 10.03
N ASN A 70 7.05 -0.77 9.67
CA ASN A 70 7.07 0.41 10.53
C ASN A 70 6.05 1.48 10.12
N ALA A 71 5.13 1.19 9.22
CA ALA A 71 4.24 2.18 8.61
C ALA A 71 3.41 2.97 9.64
N SER A 72 2.91 2.33 10.70
CA SER A 72 2.18 3.03 11.76
C SER A 72 3.06 4.01 12.54
N VAL A 73 4.28 3.61 12.89
CA VAL A 73 5.23 4.46 13.60
C VAL A 73 5.68 5.64 12.74
N ILE A 74 5.88 5.40 11.45
CA ILE A 74 6.20 6.46 10.48
C ILE A 74 5.06 7.48 10.41
N LEU A 75 3.80 7.02 10.28
CA LEU A 75 2.64 7.91 10.24
C LEU A 75 2.48 8.71 11.55
N ASP A 76 2.66 8.08 12.70
CA ASP A 76 2.61 8.75 14.00
C ASP A 76 3.70 9.82 14.11
N ALA A 77 4.91 9.53 13.62
CA ALA A 77 6.01 10.50 13.61
C ALA A 77 5.74 11.69 12.65
N MET A 78 5.13 11.44 11.48
CA MET A 78 4.71 12.52 10.58
C MET A 78 3.68 13.46 11.19
N ARG A 79 2.86 12.97 12.13
CA ARG A 79 1.75 13.69 12.79
C ARG A 79 2.05 14.12 14.23
N ALA A 80 3.18 13.74 14.77
CA ALA A 80 3.49 13.88 16.21
C ALA A 80 2.41 13.26 17.13
N ASN A 81 1.82 12.13 16.72
CA ASN A 81 0.80 11.44 17.48
C ASN A 81 1.42 10.63 18.64
N GLY A 82 0.62 10.40 19.70
CA GLY A 82 0.98 9.45 20.75
C GLY A 82 2.25 9.79 21.52
N GLY A 83 2.70 11.04 21.49
CA GLY A 83 3.95 11.46 22.13
C GLY A 83 5.23 11.15 21.32
N VAL A 84 5.05 10.68 20.07
CA VAL A 84 6.17 10.47 19.14
C VAL A 84 6.70 11.82 18.66
N GLN A 85 8.03 11.92 18.55
CA GLN A 85 8.67 13.14 18.03
C GLN A 85 8.25 13.39 16.59
N LEU A 86 7.89 14.66 16.28
CA LEU A 86 7.63 15.06 14.90
C LEU A 86 8.84 14.83 14.01
N MET A 87 8.63 14.23 12.87
CA MET A 87 9.64 14.00 11.84
C MET A 87 9.23 14.71 10.52
N PRO A 88 10.21 15.26 9.76
CA PRO A 88 11.66 15.34 10.06
C PRO A 88 12.00 16.24 11.24
N ILE A 89 12.99 15.85 12.04
CA ILE A 89 13.44 16.64 13.19
C ILE A 89 14.02 17.98 12.72
N GLY A 90 13.54 19.07 13.34
CA GLY A 90 14.07 20.41 13.09
C GLY A 90 13.66 21.02 11.75
N GLY A 91 12.91 20.28 10.95
CA GLY A 91 12.30 20.78 9.70
C GLY A 91 10.85 21.19 9.90
N PRO A 92 10.23 21.77 8.86
CA PRO A 92 8.78 21.92 8.83
C PRO A 92 8.12 20.55 8.81
N ALA A 93 6.87 20.47 9.28
CA ALA A 93 6.03 19.29 9.07
C ALA A 93 5.90 19.01 7.56
N LEU A 94 5.71 17.74 7.20
CA LEU A 94 5.41 17.38 5.82
C LEU A 94 4.06 17.95 5.40
N ASP A 95 3.90 18.18 4.12
CA ASP A 95 2.61 18.58 3.56
C ASP A 95 1.53 17.54 3.87
N ASP A 96 0.35 18.01 4.24
CA ASP A 96 -0.80 17.14 4.52
C ASP A 96 -1.14 16.17 3.37
N SER A 97 -0.88 16.58 2.12
CA SER A 97 -1.09 15.72 0.96
C SER A 97 -0.18 14.48 0.96
N LEU A 98 1.06 14.62 1.40
CA LEU A 98 2.01 13.50 1.52
C LEU A 98 1.62 12.57 2.69
N ILE A 99 1.25 13.16 3.82
CA ILE A 99 0.79 12.40 5.00
C ILE A 99 -0.49 11.62 4.66
N ASN A 100 -1.43 12.25 3.97
CA ASN A 100 -2.67 11.61 3.52
C ASN A 100 -2.41 10.50 2.51
N ALA A 101 -1.49 10.68 1.56
CA ALA A 101 -1.11 9.63 0.62
C ALA A 101 -0.53 8.40 1.35
N PHE A 102 0.29 8.63 2.36
CA PHE A 102 0.85 7.54 3.18
C PHE A 102 -0.22 6.81 3.98
N GLU A 103 -1.18 7.54 4.57
CA GLU A 103 -2.31 6.95 5.28
C GLU A 103 -3.22 6.14 4.36
N VAL A 104 -3.52 6.65 3.16
CA VAL A 104 -4.29 5.92 2.14
C VAL A 104 -3.56 4.64 1.72
N TRP A 105 -2.25 4.70 1.50
CA TRP A 105 -1.44 3.51 1.20
C TRP A 105 -1.53 2.46 2.31
N ILE A 106 -1.46 2.87 3.58
CA ILE A 106 -1.67 1.95 4.73
C ILE A 106 -3.07 1.34 4.68
N CYS A 107 -4.09 2.16 4.49
CA CYS A 107 -5.48 1.72 4.41
C CYS A 107 -5.72 0.73 3.26
N GLN A 108 -5.07 0.94 2.11
CA GLN A 108 -5.13 0.06 0.93
C GLN A 108 -4.34 -1.24 1.09
N GLY A 109 -3.75 -1.49 2.25
CA GLY A 109 -3.04 -2.73 2.56
C GLY A 109 -1.55 -2.67 2.25
N LYS A 110 -0.97 -1.48 2.14
CA LYS A 110 0.47 -1.27 1.98
C LYS A 110 1.05 -2.05 0.81
N MET A 111 0.46 -1.95 -0.38
CA MET A 111 0.90 -2.72 -1.55
C MET A 111 2.28 -2.28 -2.03
N ASN A 112 3.09 -3.26 -2.45
CA ASN A 112 4.36 -3.05 -3.13
C ASN A 112 4.13 -3.03 -4.65
N ASN A 113 3.70 -1.89 -5.19
CA ASN A 113 3.24 -1.71 -6.58
C ASN A 113 3.91 -0.52 -7.28
#